data_8edde2dc6b78dcd3fb7de4db3532baa4
#
_entry.id   8edde2dc6b78dcd3fb7de4db3532baa4
#
_cell.length_a   1.000
_cell.length_b   1.000
_cell.length_c   1.000
_cell.angle_alpha   90.00
_cell.angle_beta   90.00
_cell.angle_gamma   90.00
#
_symmetry.space_group_name_H-M   'P 1'
#
loop_
_entity.id
_entity.type
_entity.pdbx_description
1 polymer ?
#
loop_
_entity_poly.entity_id
_entity_poly.type
_entity_poly.pdbx_seq_one_letter_code
_entity_poly.pdbx_strand_id
1 'polypeptide(L)'
;TTQGSDRVVSYQLDSTSDPVAGLTSQGEPVILVETANADGSFTYVATADGNPVFTMNVNADGTYDFRLEGPIDHALNSAELVLNFPIIATDFDGDTSAETIPVKIVDDKPTLGGIEATSVQTVDEDDIPTIGSDGTQSNSIAGNFIATDGSDGIVEYSVSDLTTPVQG
;
A
#
# COMPACT_ATOMS: atom_id res chain seq x y z
N THR A 1 -25.08 -17.41 -8.57
CA THR A 1 -24.76 -18.72 -9.15
C THR A 1 -26.02 -19.56 -9.21
N THR A 2 -26.36 -20.05 -10.40
CA THR A 2 -27.39 -21.11 -10.54
C THR A 2 -26.76 -22.40 -10.07
N GLN A 3 -27.21 -22.94 -8.93
CA GLN A 3 -26.86 -24.29 -8.53
C GLN A 3 -27.36 -25.27 -9.60
N GLY A 4 -26.50 -26.20 -10.01
CA GLY A 4 -26.92 -27.40 -10.74
C GLY A 4 -27.85 -28.30 -9.90
N SER A 5 -28.19 -29.48 -10.39
CA SER A 5 -28.99 -30.48 -9.64
C SER A 5 -28.27 -30.92 -8.37
N ASP A 6 -26.92 -30.88 -8.38
CA ASP A 6 -26.06 -31.22 -7.27
C ASP A 6 -25.55 -29.94 -6.57
N ARG A 7 -25.67 -29.95 -5.25
CA ARG A 7 -25.35 -28.78 -4.42
C ARG A 7 -23.85 -28.53 -4.41
N VAL A 8 -23.43 -27.25 -4.56
CA VAL A 8 -22.04 -26.84 -4.26
C VAL A 8 -21.71 -27.15 -2.80
N VAL A 9 -20.60 -27.82 -2.57
CA VAL A 9 -20.15 -28.28 -1.25
C VAL A 9 -18.94 -27.52 -0.74
N SER A 10 -18.16 -26.85 -1.60
CA SER A 10 -17.04 -26.03 -1.18
C SER A 10 -16.75 -24.89 -2.14
N TYR A 11 -16.18 -23.81 -1.58
CA TYR A 11 -15.55 -22.68 -2.29
C TYR A 11 -14.18 -22.48 -1.70
N GLN A 12 -13.13 -22.48 -2.53
CA GLN A 12 -11.76 -22.25 -2.06
C GLN A 12 -10.92 -21.58 -3.13
N LEU A 13 -9.78 -21.03 -2.74
CA LEU A 13 -8.78 -20.50 -3.68
C LEU A 13 -8.25 -21.66 -4.55
N ASP A 14 -8.00 -21.36 -5.84
CA ASP A 14 -7.29 -22.31 -6.70
C ASP A 14 -5.87 -22.53 -6.17
N SER A 15 -5.59 -23.75 -5.68
CA SER A 15 -4.29 -24.12 -5.10
C SER A 15 -3.12 -24.06 -6.10
N THR A 16 -3.40 -23.94 -7.40
CA THR A 16 -2.38 -23.78 -8.45
C THR A 16 -2.03 -22.30 -8.70
N SER A 17 -2.74 -21.39 -8.07
CA SER A 17 -2.58 -19.96 -8.20
C SER A 17 -1.91 -19.34 -6.98
N ASP A 18 -1.08 -18.34 -7.19
CA ASP A 18 -0.51 -17.51 -6.13
C ASP A 18 -0.91 -16.04 -6.34
N PRO A 19 -2.01 -15.60 -5.70
CA PRO A 19 -2.52 -14.24 -5.88
C PRO A 19 -1.61 -13.16 -5.28
N VAL A 20 -0.61 -13.55 -4.49
CA VAL A 20 0.38 -12.62 -3.89
C VAL A 20 1.78 -12.75 -4.52
N ALA A 21 1.91 -13.47 -5.64
CA ALA A 21 3.19 -13.63 -6.33
C ALA A 21 3.86 -12.29 -6.64
N GLY A 22 5.04 -12.05 -6.08
CA GLY A 22 5.79 -10.82 -6.26
C GLY A 22 5.25 -9.60 -5.50
N LEU A 23 4.23 -9.77 -4.66
CA LEU A 23 3.73 -8.73 -3.78
C LEU A 23 4.69 -8.49 -2.62
N THR A 24 4.91 -7.23 -2.28
CA THR A 24 5.69 -6.82 -1.11
C THR A 24 4.90 -5.86 -0.23
N SER A 25 5.31 -5.77 1.03
CA SER A 25 4.84 -4.80 2.02
C SER A 25 6.05 -4.27 2.78
N GLN A 26 6.30 -2.98 2.68
CA GLN A 26 7.48 -2.30 3.26
C GLN A 26 8.82 -2.96 2.84
N GLY A 27 8.89 -3.41 1.58
CA GLY A 27 10.04 -4.09 1.01
C GLY A 27 10.13 -5.60 1.29
N GLU A 28 9.30 -6.14 2.18
CA GLU A 28 9.32 -7.56 2.56
C GLU A 28 8.32 -8.38 1.75
N PRO A 29 8.65 -9.61 1.33
CA PRO A 29 7.75 -10.47 0.57
C PRO A 29 6.46 -10.80 1.33
N VAL A 30 5.32 -10.72 0.66
CA VAL A 30 4.03 -11.16 1.21
C VAL A 30 3.87 -12.66 1.03
N ILE A 31 3.52 -13.35 2.11
CA ILE A 31 3.26 -14.78 2.16
C ILE A 31 1.79 -15.00 2.52
N LEU A 32 1.09 -15.82 1.73
CA LEU A 32 -0.30 -16.21 1.95
C LEU A 32 -0.38 -17.59 2.59
N VAL A 33 -1.13 -17.71 3.67
CA VAL A 33 -1.38 -18.96 4.39
C VAL A 33 -2.87 -19.25 4.39
N GLU A 34 -3.25 -20.44 3.94
CA GLU A 34 -4.61 -20.96 3.98
C GLU A 34 -4.86 -21.77 5.25
N THR A 35 -6.04 -21.59 5.82
CA THR A 35 -6.56 -22.42 6.92
C THR A 35 -7.97 -22.89 6.57
N ALA A 36 -8.17 -24.22 6.51
CA ALA A 36 -9.50 -24.82 6.38
C ALA A 36 -10.17 -24.86 7.75
N ASN A 37 -11.38 -24.34 7.84
CA ASN A 37 -12.17 -24.27 9.07
C ASN A 37 -13.16 -25.44 9.18
N ALA A 38 -13.57 -25.77 10.41
CA ALA A 38 -14.46 -26.91 10.68
C ALA A 38 -15.89 -26.74 10.10
N ASP A 39 -16.29 -25.51 9.78
CA ASP A 39 -17.57 -25.16 9.18
C ASP A 39 -17.57 -25.22 7.64
N GLY A 40 -16.43 -25.62 7.04
CA GLY A 40 -16.25 -25.69 5.60
C GLY A 40 -15.85 -24.37 4.93
N SER A 41 -15.58 -23.32 5.72
CA SER A 41 -14.99 -22.09 5.22
C SER A 41 -13.46 -22.18 5.15
N PHE A 42 -12.86 -21.22 4.42
CA PHE A 42 -11.40 -21.05 4.34
C PHE A 42 -11.02 -19.64 4.75
N THR A 43 -9.96 -19.53 5.55
CA THR A 43 -9.35 -18.28 5.91
C THR A 43 -7.96 -18.18 5.29
N TYR A 44 -7.70 -17.10 4.58
CA TYR A 44 -6.43 -16.78 3.94
C TYR A 44 -5.82 -15.57 4.65
N VAL A 45 -4.66 -15.75 5.27
CA VAL A 45 -3.93 -14.69 5.97
C VAL A 45 -2.66 -14.38 5.22
N ALA A 46 -2.51 -13.14 4.79
CA ALA A 46 -1.30 -12.62 4.18
C ALA A 46 -0.46 -11.87 5.21
N THR A 47 0.82 -12.19 5.28
CA THR A 47 1.78 -11.54 6.19
C THR A 47 3.07 -11.20 5.46
N ALA A 48 3.76 -10.14 5.91
CA ALA A 48 5.12 -9.77 5.50
C ALA A 48 5.97 -9.57 6.76
N ASP A 49 7.10 -10.26 6.87
CA ASP A 49 7.95 -10.29 8.07
C ASP A 49 7.16 -10.52 9.38
N GLY A 50 6.11 -11.38 9.32
CA GLY A 50 5.24 -11.68 10.44
C GLY A 50 4.16 -10.63 10.76
N ASN A 51 4.14 -9.49 10.07
CA ASN A 51 3.11 -8.47 10.22
C ASN A 51 1.92 -8.78 9.31
N PRO A 52 0.66 -8.57 9.76
CA PRO A 52 -0.52 -8.80 8.94
C PRO A 52 -0.61 -7.76 7.81
N VAL A 53 -0.89 -8.22 6.59
CA VAL A 53 -1.10 -7.40 5.40
C VAL A 53 -2.57 -7.38 5.00
N PHE A 54 -3.18 -8.56 4.88
CA PHE A 54 -4.62 -8.68 4.69
C PHE A 54 -5.13 -10.04 5.14
N THR A 55 -6.43 -10.11 5.37
CA THR A 55 -7.16 -11.37 5.59
C THR A 55 -8.31 -11.47 4.60
N MET A 56 -8.51 -12.65 4.02
CA MET A 56 -9.66 -12.98 3.19
C MET A 56 -10.33 -14.25 3.73
N ASN A 57 -11.64 -14.22 3.88
CA ASN A 57 -12.44 -15.38 4.22
C ASN A 57 -13.33 -15.77 3.05
N VAL A 58 -13.44 -17.07 2.77
CA VAL A 58 -14.36 -17.62 1.79
C VAL A 58 -15.25 -18.62 2.51
N ASN A 59 -16.53 -18.30 2.60
CA ASN A 59 -17.51 -19.07 3.39
C ASN A 59 -18.11 -20.20 2.58
N ALA A 60 -18.57 -21.24 3.28
CA ALA A 60 -19.19 -22.42 2.67
C ALA A 60 -20.50 -22.12 1.90
N ASP A 61 -21.13 -20.97 2.16
CA ASP A 61 -22.32 -20.50 1.44
C ASP A 61 -22.00 -19.69 0.17
N GLY A 62 -20.70 -19.50 -0.15
CA GLY A 62 -20.21 -18.74 -1.29
C GLY A 62 -20.09 -17.24 -1.06
N THR A 63 -20.32 -16.77 0.18
CA THR A 63 -19.98 -15.40 0.54
C THR A 63 -18.49 -15.27 0.85
N TYR A 64 -17.94 -14.07 0.71
CA TYR A 64 -16.55 -13.79 1.06
C TYR A 64 -16.42 -12.40 1.67
N ASP A 65 -15.34 -12.19 2.41
CA ASP A 65 -14.91 -10.87 2.87
C ASP A 65 -13.40 -10.72 2.66
N PHE A 66 -12.96 -9.49 2.46
CA PHE A 66 -11.55 -9.10 2.35
C PHE A 66 -11.29 -7.90 3.26
N ARG A 67 -10.23 -7.98 4.05
CA ARG A 67 -9.81 -6.90 4.94
C ARG A 67 -8.33 -6.61 4.75
N LEU A 68 -8.02 -5.37 4.38
CA LEU A 68 -6.65 -4.85 4.38
C LEU A 68 -6.27 -4.47 5.83
N GLU A 69 -5.07 -4.88 6.28
CA GLU A 69 -4.60 -4.73 7.65
C GLU A 69 -3.23 -4.05 7.73
N GLY A 70 -2.48 -4.03 6.63
CA GLY A 70 -1.19 -3.39 6.51
C GLY A 70 -0.97 -2.75 5.14
N PRO A 71 0.11 -1.98 4.98
CA PRO A 71 0.46 -1.37 3.70
C PRO A 71 0.83 -2.44 2.66
N ILE A 72 0.67 -2.10 1.39
CA ILE A 72 1.13 -2.90 0.25
C ILE A 72 1.94 -1.99 -0.65
N ASP A 73 3.14 -2.44 -1.04
CA ASP A 73 4.00 -1.66 -1.92
C ASP A 73 3.37 -1.57 -3.33
N HIS A 74 3.30 -0.35 -3.84
CA HIS A 74 2.81 -0.07 -5.18
C HIS A 74 3.98 0.20 -6.13
N ALA A 75 3.80 -0.11 -7.40
CA ALA A 75 4.79 0.29 -8.41
C ALA A 75 4.89 1.82 -8.47
N LEU A 76 6.09 2.35 -8.69
CA LEU A 76 6.33 3.78 -8.76
C LEU A 76 5.35 4.47 -9.71
N ASN A 77 4.68 5.51 -9.22
CA ASN A 77 3.61 6.26 -9.91
C ASN A 77 2.33 5.46 -10.20
N SER A 78 2.18 4.24 -9.71
CA SER A 78 0.88 3.56 -9.72
C SER A 78 -0.01 4.15 -8.63
N ALA A 79 -1.28 4.37 -8.95
CA ALA A 79 -2.28 4.81 -7.97
C ALA A 79 -3.15 3.65 -7.48
N GLU A 80 -3.04 2.49 -8.11
CA GLU A 80 -3.91 1.35 -7.86
C GLU A 80 -3.16 0.04 -8.10
N LEU A 81 -3.50 -0.97 -7.32
CA LEU A 81 -3.10 -2.36 -7.48
C LEU A 81 -4.35 -3.23 -7.51
N VAL A 82 -4.41 -4.22 -8.38
CA VAL A 82 -5.50 -5.20 -8.39
C VAL A 82 -4.95 -6.58 -8.07
N LEU A 83 -5.39 -7.13 -6.95
CA LEU A 83 -5.16 -8.53 -6.60
C LEU A 83 -6.30 -9.37 -7.17
N ASN A 84 -5.96 -10.51 -7.76
CA ASN A 84 -6.93 -11.43 -8.36
C ASN A 84 -6.92 -12.75 -7.59
N PHE A 85 -8.06 -13.10 -7.01
CA PHE A 85 -8.24 -14.33 -6.23
C PHE A 85 -9.11 -15.30 -7.04
N PRO A 86 -8.52 -16.27 -7.77
CA PRO A 86 -9.28 -17.29 -8.48
C PRO A 86 -9.86 -18.28 -7.46
N ILE A 87 -11.19 -18.43 -7.51
CA ILE A 87 -11.96 -19.30 -6.61
C ILE A 87 -12.51 -20.46 -7.42
N ILE A 88 -12.41 -21.67 -6.87
CA ILE A 88 -13.01 -22.89 -7.38
C ILE A 88 -14.21 -23.25 -6.50
N ALA A 89 -15.36 -23.41 -7.12
CA ALA A 89 -16.53 -24.04 -6.52
C ALA A 89 -16.55 -25.52 -6.92
N THR A 90 -16.76 -26.40 -5.95
CA THR A 90 -16.88 -27.86 -6.18
C THR A 90 -18.26 -28.31 -5.71
N ASP A 91 -18.94 -29.13 -6.48
CA ASP A 91 -20.22 -29.70 -6.11
C ASP A 91 -20.08 -31.12 -5.51
N PHE A 92 -21.23 -31.78 -5.24
CA PHE A 92 -21.27 -33.03 -4.45
C PHE A 92 -20.62 -34.20 -5.16
N ASP A 93 -20.66 -34.26 -6.50
CA ASP A 93 -20.06 -35.35 -7.28
C ASP A 93 -18.64 -35.00 -7.81
N GLY A 94 -18.16 -33.83 -7.48
CA GLY A 94 -16.79 -33.40 -7.72
C GLY A 94 -16.59 -32.53 -8.97
N ASP A 95 -17.66 -32.13 -9.64
CA ASP A 95 -17.56 -31.18 -10.74
C ASP A 95 -17.18 -29.78 -10.23
N THR A 96 -16.36 -29.07 -11.01
CA THR A 96 -15.81 -27.80 -10.59
C THR A 96 -16.15 -26.67 -11.54
N SER A 97 -16.30 -25.45 -10.99
CA SER A 97 -16.39 -24.20 -11.74
C SER A 97 -15.50 -23.15 -11.10
N ALA A 98 -14.82 -22.35 -11.93
CA ALA A 98 -13.90 -21.34 -11.45
C ALA A 98 -14.38 -19.92 -11.80
N GLU A 99 -14.11 -18.95 -10.90
CA GLU A 99 -14.33 -17.54 -11.10
C GLU A 99 -13.24 -16.75 -10.34
N THR A 100 -13.03 -15.48 -10.70
CA THR A 100 -12.00 -14.65 -10.06
C THR A 100 -12.64 -13.50 -9.30
N ILE A 101 -12.20 -13.28 -8.05
CA ILE A 101 -12.56 -12.11 -7.25
C ILE A 101 -11.45 -11.05 -7.43
N PRO A 102 -11.70 -9.94 -8.13
CA PRO A 102 -10.74 -8.84 -8.21
C PRO A 102 -10.89 -7.94 -6.97
N VAL A 103 -9.80 -7.68 -6.28
CA VAL A 103 -9.74 -6.71 -5.17
C VAL A 103 -8.81 -5.57 -5.58
N LYS A 104 -9.37 -4.37 -5.68
CA LYS A 104 -8.61 -3.16 -5.99
C LYS A 104 -8.15 -2.47 -4.72
N ILE A 105 -6.85 -2.23 -4.62
CA ILE A 105 -6.20 -1.48 -3.53
C ILE A 105 -5.73 -0.15 -4.11
N VAL A 106 -6.09 0.93 -3.43
CA VAL A 106 -5.72 2.29 -3.82
C VAL A 106 -4.53 2.73 -2.99
N ASP A 107 -3.53 3.27 -3.67
CA ASP A 107 -2.30 3.79 -3.07
C ASP A 107 -2.57 5.07 -2.25
N ASP A 108 -2.02 5.13 -1.05
CA ASP A 108 -2.07 6.28 -0.15
C ASP A 108 -0.72 7.03 -0.21
N LYS A 109 -0.65 8.01 -1.12
CA LYS A 109 0.60 8.75 -1.40
C LYS A 109 0.86 9.83 -0.36
N PRO A 110 2.14 10.08 -0.01
CA PRO A 110 2.49 11.21 0.82
C PRO A 110 2.15 12.53 0.13
N THR A 111 1.78 13.52 0.92
CA THR A 111 1.53 14.89 0.45
C THR A 111 2.42 15.89 1.17
N LEU A 112 2.94 16.87 0.43
CA LEU A 112 3.68 18.00 0.98
C LEU A 112 2.79 19.24 0.97
N GLY A 113 2.35 19.68 2.15
CA GLY A 113 1.43 20.80 2.34
C GLY A 113 2.11 22.17 2.39
N GLY A 114 3.44 22.22 2.31
CA GLY A 114 4.22 23.46 2.34
C GLY A 114 5.31 23.45 3.42
N ILE A 115 5.67 24.65 3.86
CA ILE A 115 6.60 24.89 4.96
C ILE A 115 5.89 25.62 6.11
N GLU A 116 6.36 25.45 7.34
CA GLU A 116 5.77 26.14 8.51
C GLU A 116 5.91 27.65 8.46
N ALA A 117 6.80 28.18 7.60
CA ALA A 117 6.97 29.63 7.45
C ALA A 117 5.80 30.25 6.70
N THR A 118 5.16 31.24 7.31
CA THR A 118 4.01 31.99 6.73
C THR A 118 4.42 33.12 5.82
N SER A 119 5.72 33.43 5.70
CA SER A 119 6.29 34.50 4.91
C SER A 119 7.59 34.13 4.25
N VAL A 120 8.01 34.88 3.26
CA VAL A 120 9.35 34.74 2.68
C VAL A 120 10.39 34.88 3.79
N GLN A 121 11.26 33.89 3.90
CA GLN A 121 12.36 33.91 4.85
C GLN A 121 13.53 34.69 4.24
N THR A 122 14.15 35.51 5.03
CA THR A 122 15.23 36.43 4.59
C THR A 122 16.53 36.08 5.31
N VAL A 123 17.61 36.01 4.58
CA VAL A 123 18.98 36.05 5.10
C VAL A 123 19.63 37.32 4.61
N ASP A 124 20.53 37.89 5.40
CA ASP A 124 21.24 39.13 5.07
C ASP A 124 22.72 38.82 4.80
N GLU A 125 23.24 39.32 3.70
CA GLU A 125 24.66 39.18 3.34
C GLU A 125 25.58 39.93 4.29
N ASP A 126 25.08 41.01 4.91
CA ASP A 126 25.84 41.78 5.90
C ASP A 126 26.10 41.02 7.18
N ASP A 127 25.33 39.95 7.44
CA ASP A 127 25.51 39.08 8.61
C ASP A 127 26.44 37.88 8.36
N ILE A 128 27.07 37.80 7.17
CA ILE A 128 28.05 36.71 6.92
C ILE A 128 29.25 36.87 7.85
N PRO A 129 29.58 35.88 8.70
CA PRO A 129 30.70 35.96 9.63
C PRO A 129 32.01 36.28 8.90
N THR A 130 32.74 37.24 9.39
CA THR A 130 34.06 37.73 8.91
C THR A 130 34.06 38.67 7.67
N ILE A 131 32.97 38.72 6.91
CA ILE A 131 32.88 39.61 5.71
C ILE A 131 31.65 40.53 5.70
N GLY A 132 30.64 40.22 6.51
CA GLY A 132 29.49 41.09 6.71
C GLY A 132 29.81 42.35 7.53
N SER A 133 28.99 43.37 7.49
CA SER A 133 29.26 44.72 8.05
C SER A 133 28.55 45.00 9.36
N ASP A 134 27.40 44.43 9.68
CA ASP A 134 26.64 44.89 10.85
C ASP A 134 26.12 43.80 11.82
N GLY A 135 25.83 42.57 11.40
CA GLY A 135 25.40 41.48 12.28
C GLY A 135 24.03 41.68 12.94
N THR A 136 23.10 42.40 12.32
CA THR A 136 21.83 42.75 12.92
C THR A 136 20.69 41.78 12.58
N GLN A 137 20.85 40.92 11.58
CA GLN A 137 19.89 39.90 11.18
C GLN A 137 20.56 38.50 11.16
N SER A 138 19.98 37.55 10.45
CA SER A 138 20.52 36.20 10.39
C SER A 138 21.04 35.84 8.99
N ASN A 139 22.23 35.24 8.95
CA ASN A 139 22.77 34.66 7.73
C ASN A 139 22.27 33.20 7.48
N SER A 140 21.33 32.76 8.28
CA SER A 140 20.77 31.40 8.16
C SER A 140 19.28 31.39 8.48
N ILE A 141 18.57 30.49 7.84
CA ILE A 141 17.16 30.19 8.11
C ILE A 141 17.02 28.70 8.43
N ALA A 142 16.02 28.38 9.24
CA ALA A 142 15.61 27.02 9.52
C ALA A 142 14.09 26.92 9.46
N GLY A 143 13.60 25.78 9.10
CA GLY A 143 12.15 25.51 9.03
C GLY A 143 11.86 24.04 8.86
N ASN A 144 10.59 23.69 8.95
CA ASN A 144 10.09 22.33 8.76
C ASN A 144 9.15 22.27 7.56
N PHE A 145 9.14 21.15 6.88
CA PHE A 145 8.10 20.82 5.92
C PHE A 145 6.84 20.37 6.66
N ILE A 146 5.68 20.81 6.17
CA ILE A 146 4.39 20.28 6.58
C ILE A 146 4.08 19.15 5.62
N ALA A 147 4.18 17.92 6.08
CA ALA A 147 3.94 16.74 5.28
C ALA A 147 2.91 15.83 5.96
N THR A 148 2.14 15.11 5.15
CA THR A 148 1.31 13.99 5.59
C THR A 148 1.92 12.74 5.00
N ASP A 149 2.26 11.80 5.86
CA ASP A 149 2.78 10.50 5.44
C ASP A 149 1.67 9.71 4.73
N GLY A 150 2.03 8.98 3.67
CA GLY A 150 1.20 7.88 3.20
C GLY A 150 1.33 6.67 4.16
N SER A 151 0.61 5.60 3.87
CA SER A 151 0.65 4.37 4.68
C SER A 151 2.06 3.75 4.80
N ASP A 152 2.92 4.02 3.82
CA ASP A 152 4.31 3.54 3.77
C ASP A 152 5.32 4.50 4.42
N GLY A 153 4.87 5.68 4.86
CA GLY A 153 5.74 6.71 5.43
C GLY A 153 6.54 7.50 4.37
N ILE A 154 7.22 8.58 4.81
CA ILE A 154 8.13 9.35 3.98
C ILE A 154 9.55 8.93 4.28
N VAL A 155 10.24 8.37 3.29
CA VAL A 155 11.63 7.89 3.44
C VAL A 155 12.67 8.95 3.05
N GLU A 156 12.31 9.93 2.21
CA GLU A 156 13.24 10.93 1.69
C GLU A 156 12.53 12.24 1.31
N TYR A 157 13.23 13.35 1.53
CA TYR A 157 12.90 14.66 0.95
C TYR A 157 14.00 15.04 -0.05
N SER A 158 13.62 15.37 -1.27
CA SER A 158 14.57 15.79 -2.30
C SER A 158 14.12 17.08 -2.98
N VAL A 159 15.08 17.82 -3.54
CA VAL A 159 14.81 19.01 -4.35
C VAL A 159 14.63 18.56 -5.81
N SER A 160 13.44 18.82 -6.37
CA SER A 160 13.18 18.55 -7.79
C SER A 160 13.77 19.67 -8.65
N ASP A 161 14.34 19.29 -9.79
CA ASP A 161 14.77 20.19 -10.87
C ASP A 161 15.72 21.35 -10.47
N LEU A 162 16.96 21.01 -10.15
CA LEU A 162 18.05 21.98 -9.96
C LEU A 162 18.60 22.56 -11.28
N THR A 163 17.93 22.33 -12.42
CA THR A 163 18.45 22.73 -13.75
C THR A 163 18.13 24.16 -14.13
N THR A 164 17.23 24.83 -13.41
CA THR A 164 16.94 26.27 -13.63
C THR A 164 18.00 27.12 -12.92
N PRO A 165 18.85 27.87 -13.64
CA PRO A 165 19.81 28.78 -12.98
C PRO A 165 19.06 29.83 -12.17
N VAL A 166 19.41 30.00 -10.89
CA VAL A 166 18.97 31.13 -10.10
C VAL A 166 19.60 32.37 -10.73
N GLN A 167 18.79 33.23 -11.34
CA GLN A 167 19.25 34.52 -11.82
C GLN A 167 19.40 35.47 -10.63
N GLY A 168 20.65 35.89 -10.38
CA GLY A 168 20.96 36.93 -9.40
C GLY A 168 20.68 38.34 -9.97
#